data_aabfd53dab5cba396a015755c729fa51
#
_entry.id   aabfd53dab5cba396a015755c729fa51
#
_cell.length_a   1.000
_cell.length_b   1.000
_cell.length_c   1.000
_cell.angle_alpha   90.00
_cell.angle_beta   90.00
_cell.angle_gamma   90.00
#
_symmetry.space_group_name_H-M   'P 1'
#
loop_
_entity.id
_entity.type
_entity.pdbx_description
1 polymer ?
#
loop_
_entity_poly.entity_id
_entity_poly.type
_entity_poly.pdbx_seq_one_letter_code
_entity_poly.pdbx_strand_id
1 'polypeptide(L)'
;PIYGVWDDMNDIPWDSLPAQCAIKATSGWSNHVFRTHGEPVDPEQAKERLRRWEKQRITFRQEGILFAAKENQHYICEHLMTADGGGFPSDYKFYCFHGEPRYVLWISDRFSGETPIEVYKDVDWNDRQDICNEFRYAEAPKPSCYDEMLDIARKLSAPFPFVRVDLYDIG
;
A
#
# COMPACT_ATOMS: atom_id res chain seq x y z
N PRO A 1 -12.57 5.48 5.76
CA PRO A 1 -13.85 4.93 5.28
C PRO A 1 -13.74 4.45 3.84
N ILE A 2 -14.50 3.39 3.49
CA ILE A 2 -14.71 2.92 2.12
C ILE A 2 -15.91 3.67 1.57
N TYR A 3 -15.78 4.22 0.37
CA TYR A 3 -16.82 4.98 -0.32
C TYR A 3 -17.60 4.14 -1.33
N GLY A 4 -16.98 3.07 -1.86
CA GLY A 4 -17.64 2.15 -2.78
C GLY A 4 -16.75 0.97 -3.15
N VAL A 5 -17.40 -0.09 -3.64
CA VAL A 5 -16.77 -1.29 -4.18
C VAL A 5 -17.51 -1.70 -5.46
N TRP A 6 -16.79 -2.01 -6.52
CA TRP A 6 -17.35 -2.38 -7.83
C TRP A 6 -16.61 -3.57 -8.42
N ASP A 7 -17.33 -4.38 -9.18
CA ASP A 7 -16.78 -5.54 -9.91
C ASP A 7 -16.23 -5.16 -11.28
N ASP A 8 -16.73 -4.04 -11.84
CA ASP A 8 -16.27 -3.49 -13.12
C ASP A 8 -15.87 -2.03 -12.95
N MET A 9 -14.72 -1.65 -13.53
CA MET A 9 -14.25 -0.26 -13.51
C MET A 9 -15.16 0.71 -14.27
N ASN A 10 -16.04 0.19 -15.16
CA ASN A 10 -17.02 0.99 -15.86
C ASN A 10 -18.19 1.41 -14.98
N ASP A 11 -18.42 0.72 -13.86
CA ASP A 11 -19.47 1.02 -12.90
C ASP A 11 -19.04 2.07 -11.86
N ILE A 12 -17.74 2.43 -11.87
CA ILE A 12 -17.22 3.48 -10.97
C ILE A 12 -17.82 4.84 -11.39
N PRO A 13 -18.47 5.55 -10.46
CA PRO A 13 -19.10 6.85 -10.75
C PRO A 13 -18.05 7.97 -10.73
N TRP A 14 -17.17 7.98 -11.72
CA TRP A 14 -15.96 8.83 -11.80
C TRP A 14 -16.25 10.33 -11.55
N ASP A 15 -17.39 10.85 -12.03
CA ASP A 15 -17.75 12.26 -11.89
C ASP A 15 -18.18 12.63 -10.46
N SER A 16 -18.68 11.65 -9.69
CA SER A 16 -19.22 11.87 -8.34
C SER A 16 -18.32 11.32 -7.22
N LEU A 17 -17.07 10.95 -7.54
CA LEU A 17 -16.10 10.51 -6.54
C LEU A 17 -15.81 11.61 -5.51
N PRO A 18 -15.53 11.24 -4.22
CA PRO A 18 -15.10 12.20 -3.22
C PRO A 18 -13.89 13.03 -3.66
N ALA A 19 -13.82 14.28 -3.20
CA ALA A 19 -12.73 15.21 -3.56
C ALA A 19 -11.33 14.68 -3.17
N GLN A 20 -11.28 13.79 -2.17
CA GLN A 20 -10.05 13.14 -1.71
C GLN A 20 -10.31 11.64 -1.54
N CYS A 21 -9.82 10.86 -2.48
CA CYS A 21 -9.98 9.41 -2.45
C CYS A 21 -8.86 8.67 -3.19
N ALA A 22 -8.73 7.38 -2.86
CA ALA A 22 -7.89 6.44 -3.57
C ALA A 22 -8.76 5.34 -4.17
N ILE A 23 -8.62 5.10 -5.47
CA ILE A 23 -9.25 3.99 -6.16
C ILE A 23 -8.17 2.93 -6.37
N LYS A 24 -8.43 1.72 -5.90
CA LYS A 24 -7.49 0.59 -5.94
C LYS A 24 -8.16 -0.64 -6.52
N ALA A 25 -7.43 -1.43 -7.30
CA ALA A 25 -7.85 -2.80 -7.58
C ALA A 25 -7.42 -3.71 -6.42
N THR A 26 -8.27 -4.66 -6.05
CA THR A 26 -8.00 -5.60 -4.94
C THR A 26 -6.96 -6.66 -5.29
N SER A 27 -6.68 -6.87 -6.58
CA SER A 27 -5.67 -7.80 -7.06
C SER A 27 -4.38 -7.06 -7.42
N GLY A 28 -3.27 -7.47 -6.83
CA GLY A 28 -1.94 -6.96 -7.16
C GLY A 28 -1.47 -5.79 -6.28
N TRP A 29 -0.46 -5.06 -6.77
CA TRP A 29 0.16 -3.93 -6.07
C TRP A 29 0.42 -2.77 -7.04
N SER A 30 0.60 -1.56 -6.50
CA SER A 30 0.86 -0.33 -7.27
C SER A 30 -0.25 0.09 -8.25
N ASN A 31 -1.44 -0.50 -8.11
CA ASN A 31 -2.57 -0.29 -9.00
C ASN A 31 -3.62 0.60 -8.34
N HIS A 32 -3.36 1.89 -8.38
CA HIS A 32 -4.21 2.89 -7.75
C HIS A 32 -4.32 4.15 -8.60
N VAL A 33 -5.44 4.84 -8.44
CA VAL A 33 -5.68 6.18 -8.94
C VAL A 33 -6.01 7.06 -7.74
N PHE A 34 -5.32 8.17 -7.60
CA PHE A 34 -5.58 9.15 -6.54
C PHE A 34 -6.37 10.33 -7.08
N ARG A 35 -7.35 10.77 -6.31
CA ARG A 35 -7.97 12.09 -6.45
C ARG A 35 -7.56 12.93 -5.26
N THR A 36 -6.90 14.04 -5.52
CA THR A 36 -6.43 14.99 -4.51
C THR A 36 -7.06 16.34 -4.74
N HIS A 37 -7.38 17.06 -3.67
CA HIS A 37 -7.87 18.44 -3.71
C HIS A 37 -9.10 18.70 -4.61
N GLY A 38 -9.88 17.65 -4.91
CA GLY A 38 -11.07 17.79 -5.76
C GLY A 38 -10.78 17.94 -7.25
N GLU A 39 -9.53 17.75 -7.68
CA GLU A 39 -9.18 17.77 -9.10
C GLU A 39 -9.96 16.68 -9.85
N PRO A 40 -10.46 16.98 -11.07
CA PRO A 40 -11.17 15.99 -11.86
C PRO A 40 -10.22 14.83 -12.23
N VAL A 41 -10.72 13.61 -12.07
CA VAL A 41 -10.06 12.42 -12.60
C VAL A 41 -10.59 12.18 -14.00
N ASP A 42 -9.71 12.12 -14.99
CA ASP A 42 -10.08 11.68 -16.34
C ASP A 42 -10.41 10.17 -16.30
N PRO A 43 -11.67 9.78 -16.53
CA PRO A 43 -12.09 8.39 -16.41
C PRO A 43 -11.33 7.46 -17.36
N GLU A 44 -11.03 7.89 -18.57
CA GLU A 44 -10.37 7.03 -19.55
C GLU A 44 -8.89 6.83 -19.21
N GLN A 45 -8.20 7.86 -18.74
CA GLN A 45 -6.83 7.71 -18.23
C GLN A 45 -6.77 6.84 -16.98
N ALA A 46 -7.72 7.00 -16.06
CA ALA A 46 -7.83 6.17 -14.87
C ALA A 46 -8.06 4.71 -15.23
N LYS A 47 -9.01 4.42 -16.11
CA LYS A 47 -9.28 3.07 -16.61
C LYS A 47 -8.08 2.47 -17.33
N GLU A 48 -7.39 3.26 -18.16
CA GLU A 48 -6.17 2.81 -18.84
C GLU A 48 -5.09 2.39 -17.83
N ARG A 49 -4.90 3.18 -16.76
CA ARG A 49 -3.97 2.87 -15.68
C ARG A 49 -4.35 1.56 -14.97
N LEU A 50 -5.62 1.37 -14.65
CA LEU A 50 -6.13 0.14 -14.04
C LEU A 50 -6.00 -1.07 -14.98
N ARG A 51 -6.26 -0.89 -16.30
CA ARG A 51 -6.13 -1.94 -17.33
C ARG A 51 -4.68 -2.40 -17.56
N ARG A 52 -3.70 -1.52 -17.43
CA ARG A 52 -2.27 -1.92 -17.55
C ARG A 52 -1.94 -3.04 -16.58
N TRP A 53 -2.52 -2.96 -15.40
CA TRP A 53 -2.35 -3.97 -14.37
C TRP A 53 -3.00 -5.31 -14.76
N GLU A 54 -4.15 -5.31 -15.38
CA GLU A 54 -4.80 -6.56 -15.85
C GLU A 54 -3.89 -7.34 -16.80
N LYS A 55 -3.11 -6.67 -17.62
CA LYS A 55 -2.12 -7.31 -18.51
C LYS A 55 -0.95 -7.92 -17.72
N GLN A 56 -0.46 -7.26 -16.71
CA GLN A 56 0.62 -7.78 -15.85
C GLN A 56 0.15 -8.96 -14.99
N ARG A 57 -1.11 -8.99 -14.59
CA ARG A 57 -1.72 -10.06 -13.81
C ARG A 57 -1.57 -11.46 -14.44
N ILE A 58 -1.58 -11.57 -15.77
CA ILE A 58 -1.41 -12.84 -16.47
C ILE A 58 -0.05 -13.46 -16.12
N THR A 59 0.99 -12.65 -16.07
CA THR A 59 2.35 -13.08 -15.69
C THR A 59 2.38 -13.58 -14.24
N PHE A 60 1.78 -12.83 -13.30
CA PHE A 60 1.73 -13.23 -11.89
C PHE A 60 0.95 -14.51 -11.64
N ARG A 61 -0.13 -14.76 -12.39
CA ARG A 61 -0.86 -16.03 -12.32
C ARG A 61 -0.01 -17.21 -12.77
N GLN A 62 0.84 -17.02 -13.77
CA GLN A 62 1.79 -18.04 -14.21
C GLN A 62 2.86 -18.35 -13.16
N GLU A 63 3.18 -17.36 -12.31
CA GLU A 63 4.09 -17.50 -11.17
C GLU A 63 3.41 -18.10 -9.92
N GLY A 64 2.14 -18.51 -10.01
CA GLY A 64 1.41 -19.15 -8.91
C GLY A 64 0.82 -18.20 -7.87
N ILE A 65 0.69 -16.92 -8.18
CA ILE A 65 0.11 -15.92 -7.27
C ILE A 65 -1.42 -16.00 -7.32
N LEU A 66 -2.03 -16.71 -6.37
CA LEU A 66 -3.46 -17.04 -6.35
C LEU A 66 -4.39 -15.83 -6.27
N PHE A 67 -4.00 -14.75 -5.61
CA PHE A 67 -4.83 -13.54 -5.52
C PHE A 67 -4.92 -12.75 -6.83
N ALA A 68 -4.11 -13.09 -7.83
CA ALA A 68 -4.21 -12.53 -9.16
C ALA A 68 -5.35 -13.12 -10.02
N ALA A 69 -6.16 -14.01 -9.46
CA ALA A 69 -7.31 -14.58 -10.16
C ALA A 69 -8.37 -13.50 -10.48
N LYS A 70 -8.94 -13.55 -11.70
CA LYS A 70 -9.87 -12.51 -12.18
C LYS A 70 -11.16 -12.44 -11.35
N GLU A 71 -11.64 -13.59 -10.90
CA GLU A 71 -12.84 -13.72 -10.07
C GLU A 71 -12.74 -13.03 -8.70
N ASN A 72 -11.54 -12.70 -8.26
CA ASN A 72 -11.28 -12.00 -6.99
C ASN A 72 -10.98 -10.52 -7.18
N GLN A 73 -11.12 -10.00 -8.40
CA GLN A 73 -10.82 -8.61 -8.67
C GLN A 73 -12.04 -7.74 -8.44
N HIS A 74 -11.90 -6.79 -7.53
CA HIS A 74 -12.82 -5.69 -7.30
C HIS A 74 -12.06 -4.37 -7.36
N TYR A 75 -12.79 -3.28 -7.46
CA TYR A 75 -12.27 -1.92 -7.38
C TYR A 75 -12.84 -1.27 -6.13
N ILE A 76 -11.97 -0.75 -5.28
CA ILE A 76 -12.36 -0.11 -4.01
C ILE A 76 -12.02 1.36 -4.11
N CYS A 77 -12.97 2.22 -3.78
CA CYS A 77 -12.72 3.63 -3.50
C CYS A 77 -12.73 3.83 -1.99
N GLU A 78 -11.64 4.34 -1.47
CA GLU A 78 -11.47 4.62 -0.06
C GLU A 78 -10.95 6.04 0.19
N HIS A 79 -11.05 6.49 1.43
CA HIS A 79 -10.47 7.75 1.84
C HIS A 79 -8.95 7.74 1.60
N LEU A 80 -8.45 8.75 0.90
CA LEU A 80 -7.02 8.94 0.73
C LEU A 80 -6.43 9.48 2.03
N MET A 81 -5.62 8.68 2.70
CA MET A 81 -4.88 9.12 3.88
C MET A 81 -3.72 10.01 3.46
N THR A 82 -3.56 11.11 4.18
CA THR A 82 -2.45 12.03 4.04
C THR A 82 -1.75 12.18 5.38
N ALA A 83 -0.45 12.42 5.36
CA ALA A 83 0.32 12.75 6.55
C ALA A 83 -0.03 14.16 7.05
N ASP A 84 0.27 14.46 8.31
CA ASP A 84 0.22 15.81 8.85
C ASP A 84 1.10 16.75 8.01
N GLY A 85 0.53 17.88 7.58
CA GLY A 85 1.21 18.81 6.66
C GLY A 85 1.05 18.47 5.17
N GLY A 86 0.31 17.43 4.82
CA GLY A 86 0.01 17.00 3.45
C GLY A 86 1.02 15.99 2.89
N GLY A 87 0.72 15.44 1.72
CA GLY A 87 1.52 14.40 1.10
C GLY A 87 1.12 12.99 1.53
N PHE A 88 1.81 12.00 0.99
CA PHE A 88 1.55 10.59 1.31
C PHE A 88 2.27 10.19 2.59
N PRO A 89 1.61 9.44 3.50
CA PRO A 89 2.26 8.95 4.70
C PRO A 89 3.33 7.90 4.38
N SER A 90 4.30 7.79 5.26
CA SER A 90 5.29 6.70 5.19
C SER A 90 4.63 5.35 5.46
N ASP A 91 5.06 4.35 4.71
CA ASP A 91 4.66 2.95 4.88
C ASP A 91 5.58 2.26 5.91
N TYR A 92 4.99 1.58 6.90
CA TYR A 92 5.69 0.71 7.85
C TYR A 92 5.19 -0.71 7.66
N LYS A 93 6.02 -1.59 7.09
CA LYS A 93 5.66 -2.97 6.74
C LYS A 93 6.33 -3.94 7.69
N PHE A 94 5.55 -4.50 8.60
CA PHE A 94 6.01 -5.43 9.61
C PHE A 94 6.00 -6.86 9.05
N TYR A 95 7.17 -7.47 8.93
CA TYR A 95 7.33 -8.88 8.58
C TYR A 95 7.21 -9.71 9.85
N CYS A 96 6.09 -10.42 9.98
CA CYS A 96 5.73 -11.17 11.17
C CYS A 96 5.84 -12.68 10.92
N PHE A 97 6.43 -13.38 11.85
CA PHE A 97 6.61 -14.83 11.83
C PHE A 97 6.01 -15.43 13.11
N HIS A 98 5.03 -16.33 12.97
CA HIS A 98 4.32 -16.95 14.08
C HIS A 98 3.78 -15.94 15.11
N GLY A 99 3.19 -14.86 14.62
CA GLY A 99 2.62 -13.80 15.44
C GLY A 99 3.61 -12.75 15.97
N GLU A 100 4.92 -12.89 15.67
CA GLU A 100 5.95 -11.97 16.16
C GLU A 100 6.57 -11.16 15.01
N PRO A 101 6.51 -9.82 15.06
CA PRO A 101 7.29 -8.96 14.17
C PRO A 101 8.79 -9.21 14.33
N ARG A 102 9.51 -9.31 13.23
CA ARG A 102 10.97 -9.51 13.22
C ARG A 102 11.71 -8.40 12.51
N TYR A 103 11.10 -7.89 11.44
CA TYR A 103 11.67 -6.82 10.63
C TYR A 103 10.59 -5.82 10.28
N VAL A 104 11.02 -4.58 10.07
CA VAL A 104 10.17 -3.49 9.59
C VAL A 104 10.82 -2.91 8.33
N LEU A 105 10.09 -2.84 7.24
CA LEU A 105 10.49 -2.08 6.07
C LEU A 105 9.78 -0.72 6.14
N TRP A 106 10.55 0.34 6.29
CA TRP A 106 10.07 1.70 6.14
C TRP A 106 10.23 2.16 4.70
N ILE A 107 9.15 2.70 4.11
CA ILE A 107 9.15 3.23 2.75
C ILE A 107 8.68 4.68 2.78
N SER A 108 9.44 5.57 2.16
CA SER A 108 9.11 6.98 1.96
C SER A 108 9.25 7.36 0.49
N ASP A 109 8.73 8.54 0.13
CA ASP A 109 8.77 9.11 -1.22
C ASP A 109 8.14 8.23 -2.31
N ARG A 110 7.28 7.29 -1.93
CA ARG A 110 6.73 6.27 -2.84
C ARG A 110 6.02 6.83 -4.07
N PHE A 111 5.49 8.04 -4.00
CA PHE A 111 4.71 8.69 -5.06
C PHE A 111 5.31 10.01 -5.52
N SER A 112 6.56 10.28 -5.22
CA SER A 112 7.28 11.50 -5.63
C SER A 112 7.65 11.52 -7.12
N GLY A 113 7.56 10.37 -7.82
CA GLY A 113 8.06 10.19 -9.18
C GLY A 113 9.53 9.75 -9.24
N GLU A 114 10.23 9.73 -8.11
CA GLU A 114 11.57 9.19 -7.96
C GLU A 114 11.57 7.77 -7.43
N THR A 115 12.74 7.12 -7.40
CA THR A 115 12.91 5.83 -6.73
C THR A 115 12.58 5.99 -5.25
N PRO A 116 11.67 5.19 -4.66
CA PRO A 116 11.35 5.24 -3.25
C PRO A 116 12.59 5.04 -2.37
N ILE A 117 12.53 5.60 -1.16
CA ILE A 117 13.48 5.29 -0.10
C ILE A 117 12.96 4.07 0.62
N GLU A 118 13.78 3.02 0.73
CA GLU A 118 13.44 1.78 1.42
C GLU A 118 14.53 1.42 2.44
N VAL A 119 14.14 1.30 3.70
CA VAL A 119 15.06 1.00 4.80
C VAL A 119 14.52 -0.15 5.64
N TYR A 120 15.30 -1.22 5.75
CA TYR A 120 14.98 -2.33 6.65
C TYR A 120 15.53 -2.07 8.05
N LYS A 121 14.71 -2.29 9.05
CA LYS A 121 15.00 -2.21 10.48
C LYS A 121 14.69 -3.54 11.16
N ASP A 122 15.39 -3.85 12.27
CA ASP A 122 14.89 -4.84 13.20
C ASP A 122 13.83 -4.23 14.15
N VAL A 123 13.28 -5.03 15.05
CA VAL A 123 12.25 -4.56 15.99
C VAL A 123 12.79 -3.57 17.04
N ASP A 124 14.10 -3.52 17.26
CA ASP A 124 14.76 -2.56 18.13
C ASP A 124 15.14 -1.27 17.40
N TRP A 125 14.72 -1.16 16.12
CA TRP A 125 14.96 -0.03 15.22
C TRP A 125 16.40 0.11 14.72
N ASN A 126 17.23 -0.95 14.78
CA ASN A 126 18.55 -0.96 14.18
C ASN A 126 18.48 -1.20 12.68
N ASP A 127 19.39 -0.59 11.91
CA ASP A 127 19.47 -0.77 10.47
C ASP A 127 19.83 -2.21 10.10
N ARG A 128 19.15 -2.71 9.07
CA ARG A 128 19.35 -4.03 8.50
C ARG A 128 19.58 -3.94 6.99
N GLN A 129 20.55 -3.15 6.59
CA GLN A 129 20.98 -3.02 5.19
C GLN A 129 21.55 -4.32 4.60
N ASP A 130 21.90 -5.28 5.46
CA ASP A 130 22.26 -6.63 5.06
C ASP A 130 21.13 -7.41 4.39
N ILE A 131 19.87 -7.01 4.59
CA ILE A 131 18.69 -7.65 3.97
C ILE A 131 18.53 -7.19 2.52
N CYS A 132 18.63 -5.88 2.26
CA CYS A 132 18.54 -5.30 0.93
C CYS A 132 19.20 -3.92 0.92
N ASN A 133 19.97 -3.63 -0.13
CA ASN A 133 20.69 -2.36 -0.33
C ASN A 133 20.49 -1.80 -1.76
N GLU A 134 19.49 -2.27 -2.49
CA GLU A 134 19.25 -1.88 -3.89
C GLU A 134 18.50 -0.54 -4.02
N PHE A 135 17.93 -0.04 -2.92
CA PHE A 135 17.11 1.17 -2.90
C PHE A 135 17.87 2.38 -2.34
N ARG A 136 17.29 3.57 -2.56
CA ARG A 136 17.78 4.79 -1.92
C ARG A 136 17.69 4.63 -0.40
N TYR A 137 18.78 4.98 0.28
CA TYR A 137 18.83 4.98 1.74
C TYR A 137 18.65 6.39 2.30
N ALA A 138 17.91 6.49 3.39
CA ALA A 138 17.89 7.64 4.27
C ALA A 138 17.75 7.18 5.71
N GLU A 139 18.02 8.04 6.67
CA GLU A 139 17.75 7.75 8.08
C GLU A 139 16.22 7.68 8.28
N ALA A 140 15.71 6.48 8.62
CA ALA A 140 14.30 6.27 8.86
C ALA A 140 13.91 6.81 10.25
N PRO A 141 12.97 7.75 10.36
CA PRO A 141 12.49 8.22 11.65
C PRO A 141 11.71 7.10 12.35
N LYS A 142 11.99 6.88 13.65
CA LYS A 142 11.18 5.99 14.47
C LYS A 142 9.88 6.72 14.83
N PRO A 143 8.69 6.19 14.46
CA PRO A 143 7.43 6.85 14.77
C PRO A 143 7.17 6.87 16.27
N SER A 144 6.49 7.91 16.76
CA SER A 144 6.15 8.04 18.18
C SER A 144 5.19 6.93 18.65
N CYS A 145 4.35 6.41 17.74
CA CYS A 145 3.41 5.32 17.98
C CYS A 145 4.00 3.92 17.70
N TYR A 146 5.33 3.78 17.61
CA TYR A 146 5.97 2.52 17.22
C TYR A 146 5.58 1.32 18.07
N ASP A 147 5.52 1.49 19.39
CA ASP A 147 5.15 0.41 20.30
C ASP A 147 3.70 -0.04 20.08
N GLU A 148 2.79 0.89 19.79
CA GLU A 148 1.41 0.58 19.40
C GLU A 148 1.36 -0.16 18.05
N MET A 149 2.17 0.26 17.08
CA MET A 149 2.29 -0.44 15.80
C MET A 149 2.76 -1.88 15.99
N LEU A 150 3.73 -2.14 16.86
CA LEU A 150 4.18 -3.49 17.19
C LEU A 150 3.06 -4.34 17.80
N ASP A 151 2.26 -3.76 18.71
CA ASP A 151 1.13 -4.46 19.33
C ASP A 151 0.02 -4.78 18.32
N ILE A 152 -0.27 -3.85 17.41
CA ILE A 152 -1.21 -4.09 16.31
C ILE A 152 -0.68 -5.20 15.40
N ALA A 153 0.60 -5.13 15.03
CA ALA A 153 1.23 -6.15 14.19
C ALA A 153 1.17 -7.54 14.82
N ARG A 154 1.45 -7.69 16.12
CA ARG A 154 1.30 -8.95 16.86
C ARG A 154 -0.13 -9.47 16.83
N LYS A 155 -1.12 -8.60 17.13
CA LYS A 155 -2.54 -8.98 17.14
C LYS A 155 -3.00 -9.48 15.78
N LEU A 156 -2.66 -8.77 14.71
CA LEU A 156 -3.08 -9.11 13.36
C LEU A 156 -2.36 -10.33 12.81
N SER A 157 -1.11 -10.55 13.18
CA SER A 157 -0.29 -11.66 12.68
C SER A 157 -0.47 -12.97 13.45
N ALA A 158 -1.07 -12.94 14.65
CA ALA A 158 -1.18 -14.08 15.55
C ALA A 158 -1.65 -15.40 14.90
N PRO A 159 -2.65 -15.43 13.98
CA PRO A 159 -3.13 -16.67 13.38
C PRO A 159 -2.26 -17.18 12.21
N PHE A 160 -1.20 -16.47 11.83
CA PHE A 160 -0.44 -16.77 10.62
C PHE A 160 0.98 -17.23 10.92
N PRO A 161 1.48 -18.28 10.24
CA PRO A 161 2.89 -18.65 10.34
C PRO A 161 3.82 -17.59 9.75
N PHE A 162 3.35 -16.87 8.72
CA PHE A 162 3.99 -15.69 8.13
C PHE A 162 2.93 -14.76 7.56
N VAL A 163 3.05 -13.47 7.87
CA VAL A 163 2.25 -12.41 7.25
C VAL A 163 2.99 -11.08 7.34
N ARG A 164 2.77 -10.20 6.36
CA ARG A 164 3.20 -8.81 6.41
C ARG A 164 2.02 -7.94 6.83
N VAL A 165 2.20 -7.15 7.88
CA VAL A 165 1.24 -6.16 8.35
C VAL A 165 1.73 -4.78 7.91
N ASP A 166 0.94 -4.09 7.10
CA ASP A 166 1.28 -2.78 6.54
C ASP A 166 0.48 -1.69 7.30
N LEU A 167 1.19 -0.73 7.90
CA LEU A 167 0.62 0.36 8.70
C LEU A 167 1.13 1.71 8.20
N TYR A 168 0.34 2.76 8.44
CA TYR A 168 0.72 4.14 8.22
C TYR A 168 0.76 4.89 9.54
N ASP A 169 1.72 5.81 9.67
CA ASP A 169 1.70 6.85 10.67
C ASP A 169 1.15 8.12 10.00
N ILE A 170 0.03 8.59 10.48
CA ILE A 170 -0.65 9.79 9.94
C ILE A 170 -0.64 10.98 10.89
N GLY A 171 0.02 10.85 12.06
CA GLY A 171 0.09 11.84 13.13
C GLY A 171 -0.86 11.58 14.28
#